data_f3307586a83cfbb59007347644dc5d97
#
_entry.id   f3307586a83cfbb59007347644dc5d97
#
_cell.length_a   1.000
_cell.length_b   1.000
_cell.length_c   1.000
_cell.angle_alpha   90.00
_cell.angle_beta   90.00
_cell.angle_gamma   90.00
#
_symmetry.space_group_name_H-M   'P 1'
#
loop_
_entity.id
_entity.type
_entity.pdbx_description
1 polymer ?
#
loop_
_entity_poly.entity_id
_entity_poly.type
_entity_poly.pdbx_seq_one_letter_code
_entity_poly.pdbx_strand_id
1 'polypeptide(L)'
;MTSEFGWSLTSISAAVSAGGILAALSSPFLGPYLDKYGPRIILSVSILFTGFTVMLLSLTDSLAFFFILFCLARMNFAGPFDLGIYGSINNWFFRSRGLATAITTFIQMLGLVAMPLIAQASIQYNGWRFAWVVIGITVLVVGFLPNYLLQIKKPEDLGLFPDGLDPSKTNVGHEKSQLKDEEPKFSREEALKTKAFWVLCLYTVLIYPVQAGISLHQAPHLIER
;
A
#
# COMPACT_ATOMS: atom_id res chain seq x y z
N MET A 1 2.28 17.35 -18.73
CA MET A 1 1.40 16.39 -19.43
C MET A 1 0.09 17.05 -19.88
N THR A 2 -0.76 17.59 -18.99
CA THR A 2 -2.00 18.26 -19.42
C THR A 2 -1.75 19.41 -20.40
N SER A 3 -0.72 20.24 -20.15
CA SER A 3 -0.33 21.34 -21.03
C SER A 3 0.34 20.91 -22.33
N GLU A 4 0.97 19.74 -22.37
CA GLU A 4 1.72 19.23 -23.53
C GLU A 4 0.83 18.39 -24.47
N PHE A 5 -0.02 17.54 -23.88
CA PHE A 5 -0.88 16.62 -24.64
C PHE A 5 -2.34 17.06 -24.72
N GLY A 6 -2.72 18.13 -24.00
CA GLY A 6 -4.11 18.59 -23.96
C GLY A 6 -5.08 17.63 -23.25
N TRP A 7 -4.58 16.68 -22.44
CA TRP A 7 -5.42 15.72 -21.76
C TRP A 7 -6.26 16.38 -20.68
N SER A 8 -7.53 15.97 -20.60
CA SER A 8 -8.42 16.48 -19.55
C SER A 8 -8.07 15.93 -18.17
N LEU A 9 -8.25 16.75 -17.13
CA LEU A 9 -8.13 16.31 -15.74
C LEU A 9 -9.08 15.16 -15.43
N THR A 10 -10.25 15.13 -16.07
CA THR A 10 -11.23 14.05 -15.94
C THR A 10 -10.67 12.71 -16.41
N SER A 11 -9.94 12.68 -17.52
CA SER A 11 -9.32 11.44 -18.04
C SER A 11 -8.25 10.91 -17.11
N ILE A 12 -7.45 11.79 -16.50
CA ILE A 12 -6.43 11.42 -15.52
C ILE A 12 -7.08 10.89 -14.23
N SER A 13 -8.10 11.58 -13.72
CA SER A 13 -8.86 11.14 -12.54
C SER A 13 -9.59 9.82 -12.77
N ALA A 14 -10.08 9.58 -13.99
CA ALA A 14 -10.68 8.30 -14.36
C ALA A 14 -9.68 7.14 -14.27
N ALA A 15 -8.41 7.35 -14.65
CA ALA A 15 -7.36 6.34 -14.50
C ALA A 15 -7.09 5.99 -13.03
N VAL A 16 -7.10 6.99 -12.14
CA VAL A 16 -6.97 6.79 -10.68
C VAL A 16 -8.11 5.93 -10.14
N SER A 17 -9.36 6.27 -10.52
CA SER A 17 -10.56 5.56 -10.07
C SER A 17 -10.62 4.13 -10.60
N ALA A 18 -10.33 3.93 -11.89
CA ALA A 18 -10.29 2.62 -12.51
C ALA A 18 -9.24 1.71 -11.84
N GLY A 19 -8.05 2.22 -11.56
CA GLY A 19 -7.02 1.49 -10.81
C GLY A 19 -7.45 1.10 -9.41
N GLY A 20 -8.19 1.97 -8.71
CA GLY A 20 -8.78 1.67 -7.39
C GLY A 20 -9.84 0.56 -7.46
N ILE A 21 -10.70 0.58 -8.45
CA ILE A 21 -11.71 -0.48 -8.67
C ILE A 21 -11.03 -1.81 -8.96
N LEU A 22 -10.00 -1.82 -9.84
CA LEU A 22 -9.24 -3.04 -10.13
C LEU A 22 -8.54 -3.59 -8.89
N ALA A 23 -8.00 -2.72 -8.02
CA ALA A 23 -7.42 -3.14 -6.75
C ALA A 23 -8.47 -3.81 -5.84
N ALA A 24 -9.64 -3.21 -5.70
CA ALA A 24 -10.73 -3.77 -4.90
C ALA A 24 -11.17 -5.16 -5.41
N LEU A 25 -11.29 -5.32 -6.74
CA LEU A 25 -11.65 -6.59 -7.37
C LEU A 25 -10.55 -7.66 -7.24
N SER A 26 -9.28 -7.26 -7.22
CA SER A 26 -8.14 -8.18 -7.08
C SER A 26 -7.85 -8.59 -5.64
N SER A 27 -8.18 -7.75 -4.65
CA SER A 27 -7.87 -7.97 -3.24
C SER A 27 -8.33 -9.31 -2.65
N PRO A 28 -9.54 -9.83 -2.94
CA PRO A 28 -9.97 -11.13 -2.42
C PRO A 28 -9.13 -12.32 -2.89
N PHE A 29 -8.47 -12.17 -4.05
CA PHE A 29 -7.59 -13.21 -4.60
C PHE A 29 -6.18 -13.13 -4.02
N LEU A 30 -5.76 -11.97 -3.55
CA LEU A 30 -4.41 -11.74 -3.03
C LEU A 30 -4.22 -12.29 -1.61
N GLY A 31 -5.27 -12.35 -0.80
CA GLY A 31 -5.20 -12.88 0.57
C GLY A 31 -4.56 -14.27 0.65
N PRO A 32 -5.04 -15.27 -0.08
CA PRO A 32 -4.44 -16.62 -0.08
C PRO A 32 -2.98 -16.65 -0.53
N TYR A 33 -2.57 -15.77 -1.45
CA TYR A 33 -1.16 -15.66 -1.86
C TYR A 33 -0.30 -15.06 -0.76
N LEU A 34 -0.81 -14.07 -0.03
CA LEU A 34 -0.12 -13.49 1.12
C LEU A 34 0.10 -14.55 2.22
N ASP A 35 -0.91 -15.34 2.51
CA ASP A 35 -0.82 -16.42 3.51
C ASP A 35 0.20 -17.48 3.10
N LYS A 36 0.23 -17.86 1.83
CA LYS A 36 1.12 -18.88 1.29
C LYS A 36 2.57 -18.40 1.20
N TYR A 37 2.81 -17.28 0.53
CA TYR A 37 4.16 -16.80 0.19
C TYR A 37 4.73 -15.83 1.23
N GLY A 38 3.87 -15.22 2.04
CA GLY A 38 4.25 -14.23 3.04
C GLY A 38 4.46 -12.82 2.48
N PRO A 39 4.53 -11.82 3.39
CA PRO A 39 4.61 -10.41 3.00
C PRO A 39 5.88 -10.04 2.23
N ARG A 40 7.03 -10.68 2.54
CA ARG A 40 8.30 -10.41 1.86
C ARG A 40 8.21 -10.56 0.34
N ILE A 41 7.64 -11.67 -0.13
CA ILE A 41 7.56 -11.97 -1.57
C ILE A 41 6.52 -11.06 -2.23
N ILE A 42 5.35 -10.92 -1.61
CA ILE A 42 4.28 -10.05 -2.14
C ILE A 42 4.77 -8.61 -2.28
N LEU A 43 5.40 -8.06 -1.23
CA LEU A 43 5.95 -6.71 -1.27
C LEU A 43 7.08 -6.57 -2.30
N SER A 44 8.01 -7.54 -2.37
CA SER A 44 9.11 -7.50 -3.35
C SER A 44 8.59 -7.47 -4.79
N VAL A 45 7.65 -8.35 -5.12
CA VAL A 45 7.04 -8.39 -6.47
C VAL A 45 6.28 -7.10 -6.75
N SER A 46 5.52 -6.61 -5.77
CA SER A 46 4.77 -5.35 -5.90
C SER A 46 5.66 -4.14 -6.10
N ILE A 47 6.78 -4.06 -5.37
CA ILE A 47 7.74 -2.96 -5.51
C ILE A 47 8.40 -2.99 -6.89
N LEU A 48 8.85 -4.16 -7.34
CA LEU A 48 9.42 -4.31 -8.68
C LEU A 48 8.40 -3.93 -9.76
N PHE A 49 7.20 -4.46 -9.66
CA PHE A 49 6.13 -4.14 -10.62
C PHE A 49 5.81 -2.65 -10.64
N THR A 50 5.62 -2.00 -9.48
CA THR A 50 5.37 -0.56 -9.39
C THR A 50 6.53 0.24 -9.93
N GLY A 51 7.77 -0.06 -9.53
CA GLY A 51 8.95 0.67 -9.96
C GLY A 51 9.12 0.64 -11.49
N PHE A 52 9.00 -0.54 -12.12
CA PHE A 52 9.07 -0.64 -13.58
C PHE A 52 7.89 0.03 -14.28
N THR A 53 6.66 -0.13 -13.78
CA THR A 53 5.47 0.50 -14.36
C THR A 53 5.57 2.03 -14.31
N VAL A 54 6.08 2.58 -13.19
CA VAL A 54 6.31 4.02 -13.03
C VAL A 54 7.41 4.51 -13.97
N MET A 55 8.50 3.75 -14.16
CA MET A 55 9.53 4.10 -15.12
C MET A 55 9.00 4.10 -16.57
N LEU A 56 8.14 3.15 -16.91
CA LEU A 56 7.50 3.08 -18.23
C LEU A 56 6.59 4.29 -18.51
N LEU A 57 6.05 4.95 -17.49
CA LEU A 57 5.29 6.19 -17.66
C LEU A 57 6.14 7.31 -18.30
N SER A 58 7.47 7.27 -18.20
CA SER A 58 8.35 8.20 -18.89
C SER A 58 8.29 8.11 -20.41
N LEU A 59 7.90 6.95 -20.95
CA LEU A 59 7.79 6.67 -22.39
C LEU A 59 6.39 6.94 -22.94
N THR A 60 5.53 7.56 -22.15
CA THR A 60 4.13 7.78 -22.52
C THR A 60 3.99 8.87 -23.56
N ASP A 61 3.38 8.54 -24.70
CA ASP A 61 3.04 9.46 -25.79
C ASP A 61 1.53 9.45 -26.10
N SER A 62 0.77 8.48 -25.59
CA SER A 62 -0.67 8.37 -25.80
C SER A 62 -1.45 8.26 -24.48
N LEU A 63 -2.66 8.81 -24.48
CA LEU A 63 -3.57 8.75 -23.33
C LEU A 63 -3.89 7.30 -22.93
N ALA A 64 -4.08 6.41 -23.91
CA ALA A 64 -4.40 5.01 -23.65
C ALA A 64 -3.25 4.29 -22.94
N PHE A 65 -2.01 4.51 -23.38
CA PHE A 65 -0.83 3.91 -22.74
C PHE A 65 -0.64 4.45 -21.31
N PHE A 66 -0.79 5.76 -21.13
CA PHE A 66 -0.80 6.37 -19.80
C PHE A 66 -1.87 5.74 -18.91
N PHE A 67 -3.11 5.64 -19.40
CA PHE A 67 -4.24 5.11 -18.65
C PHE A 67 -3.97 3.68 -18.17
N ILE A 68 -3.48 2.81 -19.04
CA ILE A 68 -3.17 1.41 -18.70
C ILE A 68 -2.08 1.35 -17.62
N LEU A 69 -0.94 2.01 -17.84
CA LEU A 69 0.17 1.98 -16.90
C LEU A 69 -0.22 2.57 -15.54
N PHE A 70 -0.95 3.68 -15.56
CA PHE A 70 -1.38 4.33 -14.32
C PHE A 70 -2.40 3.49 -13.54
N CYS A 71 -3.35 2.86 -14.24
CA CYS A 71 -4.28 1.90 -13.63
C CYS A 71 -3.54 0.73 -12.98
N LEU A 72 -2.54 0.16 -13.68
CA LEU A 72 -1.74 -0.96 -13.16
C LEU A 72 -0.93 -0.56 -11.93
N ALA A 73 -0.26 0.59 -11.97
CA ALA A 73 0.48 1.10 -10.81
C ALA A 73 -0.45 1.36 -9.61
N ARG A 74 -1.61 1.98 -9.86
CA ARG A 74 -2.60 2.29 -8.84
C ARG A 74 -3.24 1.03 -8.24
N MET A 75 -3.58 0.06 -9.10
CA MET A 75 -4.10 -1.25 -8.66
C MET A 75 -3.11 -1.95 -7.72
N ASN A 76 -1.83 -1.98 -8.10
CA ASN A 76 -0.80 -2.64 -7.30
C ASN A 76 -0.55 -1.94 -5.97
N PHE A 77 -0.59 -0.60 -5.95
CA PHE A 77 -0.45 0.17 -4.73
C PHE A 77 -1.61 -0.06 -3.74
N ALA A 78 -2.85 0.04 -4.21
CA ALA A 78 -4.04 -0.07 -3.36
C ALA A 78 -4.46 -1.51 -3.03
N GLY A 79 -3.82 -2.51 -3.60
CA GLY A 79 -4.10 -3.93 -3.35
C GLY A 79 -2.92 -4.64 -2.68
N PRO A 80 -1.98 -5.20 -3.46
CA PRO A 80 -0.90 -6.03 -2.92
C PRO A 80 0.01 -5.31 -1.92
N PHE A 81 0.26 -4.01 -2.12
CA PHE A 81 1.15 -3.23 -1.29
C PHE A 81 0.58 -3.06 0.13
N ASP A 82 -0.65 -2.58 0.24
CA ASP A 82 -1.32 -2.39 1.52
C ASP A 82 -1.50 -3.74 2.26
N LEU A 83 -1.93 -4.78 1.54
CA LEU A 83 -2.05 -6.12 2.12
C LEU A 83 -0.71 -6.65 2.64
N GLY A 84 0.38 -6.44 1.92
CA GLY A 84 1.71 -6.87 2.34
C GLY A 84 2.20 -6.14 3.59
N ILE A 85 2.00 -4.81 3.67
CA ILE A 85 2.41 -4.00 4.82
C ILE A 85 1.64 -4.42 6.08
N TYR A 86 0.31 -4.41 6.02
CA TYR A 86 -0.51 -4.76 7.18
C TYR A 86 -0.41 -6.25 7.55
N GLY A 87 -0.22 -7.12 6.56
CA GLY A 87 0.08 -8.52 6.79
C GLY A 87 1.39 -8.73 7.53
N SER A 88 2.43 -7.95 7.21
CA SER A 88 3.68 -7.96 7.95
C SER A 88 3.51 -7.52 9.40
N ILE A 89 2.82 -6.38 9.62
CA ILE A 89 2.54 -5.88 10.97
C ILE A 89 1.79 -6.93 11.78
N ASN A 90 0.78 -7.57 11.22
CA ASN A 90 -0.01 -8.59 11.90
C ASN A 90 0.79 -9.85 12.26
N ASN A 91 1.82 -10.20 11.46
CA ASN A 91 2.69 -11.33 11.75
C ASN A 91 3.69 -11.04 12.88
N TRP A 92 4.20 -9.81 12.97
CA TRP A 92 5.26 -9.43 13.91
C TRP A 92 4.74 -8.91 15.25
N PHE A 93 3.58 -8.25 15.23
CA PHE A 93 3.02 -7.58 16.40
C PHE A 93 1.64 -8.13 16.73
N PHE A 94 1.45 -8.52 17.97
CA PHE A 94 0.18 -8.99 18.48
C PHE A 94 -0.43 -7.96 19.44
N ARG A 95 0.28 -7.67 20.53
CA ARG A 95 -0.17 -6.73 21.57
C ARG A 95 0.04 -5.26 21.16
N SER A 96 1.14 -4.99 20.44
CA SER A 96 1.54 -3.64 20.03
C SER A 96 1.14 -3.29 18.58
N ARG A 97 0.20 -4.04 17.97
CA ARG A 97 -0.29 -3.79 16.59
C ARG A 97 -0.70 -2.34 16.36
N GLY A 98 -1.44 -1.74 17.32
CA GLY A 98 -1.90 -0.36 17.20
C GLY A 98 -0.74 0.63 17.09
N LEU A 99 0.28 0.48 17.93
CA LEU A 99 1.48 1.32 17.90
C LEU A 99 2.28 1.10 16.62
N ALA A 100 2.50 -0.16 16.21
CA ALA A 100 3.21 -0.49 14.98
C ALA A 100 2.49 0.08 13.75
N THR A 101 1.17 -0.03 13.68
CA THR A 101 0.35 0.58 12.62
C THR A 101 0.47 2.10 12.63
N ALA A 102 0.40 2.75 13.80
CA ALA A 102 0.51 4.20 13.90
C ALA A 102 1.87 4.71 13.40
N ILE A 103 2.98 4.05 13.80
CA ILE A 103 4.34 4.39 13.34
C ILE A 103 4.44 4.19 11.83
N THR A 104 3.95 3.07 11.31
CA THR A 104 3.99 2.78 9.87
C THR A 104 3.20 3.82 9.08
N THR A 105 1.99 4.18 9.53
CA THR A 105 1.18 5.22 8.90
C THR A 105 1.87 6.58 8.95
N PHE A 106 2.51 6.95 10.07
CA PHE A 106 3.28 8.18 10.15
C PHE A 106 4.42 8.22 9.12
N ILE A 107 5.18 7.13 8.98
CA ILE A 107 6.25 7.01 7.97
C ILE A 107 5.67 7.09 6.54
N GLN A 108 4.52 6.47 6.28
CA GLN A 108 3.82 6.59 5.00
C GLN A 108 3.46 8.06 4.67
N MET A 109 3.01 8.83 5.66
CA MET A 109 2.72 10.25 5.47
C MET A 109 3.97 11.07 5.16
N LEU A 110 5.12 10.76 5.77
CA LEU A 110 6.41 11.38 5.40
C LEU A 110 6.75 11.09 3.93
N GLY A 111 6.56 9.86 3.47
CA GLY A 111 6.75 9.48 2.06
C GLY A 111 5.81 10.26 1.12
N LEU A 112 4.55 10.46 1.53
CA LEU A 112 3.58 11.23 0.76
C LEU A 112 3.97 12.71 0.59
N VAL A 113 4.69 13.28 1.57
CA VAL A 113 5.23 14.64 1.47
C VAL A 113 6.53 14.67 0.66
N ALA A 114 7.43 13.69 0.85
CA ALA A 114 8.74 13.67 0.22
C ALA A 114 8.67 13.42 -1.29
N MET A 115 7.79 12.52 -1.75
CA MET A 115 7.71 12.13 -3.17
C MET A 115 7.32 13.28 -4.11
N PRO A 116 6.33 14.13 -3.83
CA PRO A 116 6.06 15.31 -4.65
C PRO A 116 7.22 16.30 -4.72
N LEU A 117 8.01 16.46 -3.65
CA LEU A 117 9.18 17.33 -3.65
C LEU A 117 10.28 16.79 -4.57
N ILE A 118 10.55 15.48 -4.51
CA ILE A 118 11.50 14.81 -5.43
C ILE A 118 11.00 14.93 -6.87
N ALA A 119 9.70 14.69 -7.11
CA ALA A 119 9.09 14.84 -8.42
C ALA A 119 9.26 16.25 -8.97
N GLN A 120 8.93 17.28 -8.17
CA GLN A 120 9.03 18.67 -8.58
C GLN A 120 10.48 19.09 -8.89
N ALA A 121 11.42 18.72 -8.05
CA ALA A 121 12.84 18.96 -8.28
C ALA A 121 13.32 18.29 -9.59
N SER A 122 12.90 17.05 -9.83
CA SER A 122 13.24 16.30 -11.03
C SER A 122 12.62 16.91 -12.30
N ILE A 123 11.37 17.41 -12.21
CA ILE A 123 10.69 18.10 -13.31
C ILE A 123 11.43 19.39 -13.67
N GLN A 124 11.85 20.18 -12.69
CA GLN A 124 12.61 21.41 -12.90
C GLN A 124 13.98 21.15 -13.52
N TYR A 125 14.61 20.02 -13.22
CA TYR A 125 15.94 19.68 -13.73
C TYR A 125 15.91 19.20 -15.19
N ASN A 126 15.03 18.26 -15.55
CA ASN A 126 15.00 17.65 -16.88
C ASN A 126 13.60 17.19 -17.35
N GLY A 127 12.57 17.86 -16.89
CA GLY A 127 11.19 17.62 -17.32
C GLY A 127 10.52 16.41 -16.68
N TRP A 128 9.25 16.22 -17.03
CA TRP A 128 8.37 15.23 -16.39
C TRP A 128 8.75 13.77 -16.72
N ARG A 129 9.30 13.50 -17.90
CA ARG A 129 9.76 12.14 -18.27
C ARG A 129 10.89 11.69 -17.36
N PHE A 130 11.84 12.57 -17.11
CA PHE A 130 12.94 12.31 -16.17
C PHE A 130 12.43 12.10 -14.75
N ALA A 131 11.42 12.85 -14.31
CA ALA A 131 10.83 12.69 -13.00
C ALA A 131 10.23 11.29 -12.78
N TRP A 132 9.54 10.71 -13.79
CA TRP A 132 9.03 9.34 -13.70
C TRP A 132 10.15 8.31 -13.54
N VAL A 133 11.27 8.49 -14.24
CA VAL A 133 12.44 7.61 -14.08
C VAL A 133 13.03 7.72 -12.70
N VAL A 134 13.22 8.93 -12.18
CA VAL A 134 13.77 9.18 -10.82
C VAL A 134 12.85 8.56 -9.76
N ILE A 135 11.54 8.77 -9.85
CA ILE A 135 10.57 8.17 -8.92
C ILE A 135 10.65 6.64 -8.99
N GLY A 136 10.65 6.06 -10.18
CA GLY A 136 10.75 4.61 -10.33
C GLY A 136 12.02 4.03 -9.75
N ILE A 137 13.18 4.65 -9.98
CA ILE A 137 14.46 4.26 -9.38
C ILE A 137 14.39 4.40 -7.86
N THR A 138 13.84 5.49 -7.34
CA THR A 138 13.69 5.69 -5.88
C THR A 138 12.86 4.57 -5.27
N VAL A 139 11.73 4.21 -5.88
CA VAL A 139 10.89 3.09 -5.43
C VAL A 139 11.67 1.77 -5.43
N LEU A 140 12.44 1.49 -6.47
CA LEU A 140 13.23 0.27 -6.55
C LEU A 140 14.36 0.23 -5.51
N VAL A 141 15.11 1.30 -5.35
CA VAL A 141 16.27 1.33 -4.43
C VAL A 141 15.80 1.36 -2.98
N VAL A 142 14.91 2.29 -2.64
CA VAL A 142 14.48 2.50 -1.25
C VAL A 142 13.46 1.44 -0.81
N GLY A 143 12.63 0.96 -1.72
CA GLY A 143 11.61 -0.04 -1.41
C GLY A 143 12.14 -1.48 -1.51
N PHE A 144 12.70 -1.87 -2.66
CA PHE A 144 13.05 -3.27 -2.92
C PHE A 144 14.22 -3.76 -2.08
N LEU A 145 15.33 -3.01 -2.03
CA LEU A 145 16.53 -3.46 -1.33
C LEU A 145 16.28 -3.73 0.17
N PRO A 146 15.74 -2.80 0.96
CA PRO A 146 15.47 -3.06 2.37
C PRO A 146 14.43 -4.17 2.57
N ASN A 147 13.37 -4.18 1.75
CA ASN A 147 12.34 -5.22 1.86
C ASN A 147 12.91 -6.61 1.58
N TYR A 148 13.68 -6.76 0.50
CA TYR A 148 14.25 -8.06 0.13
C TYR A 148 15.30 -8.55 1.13
N LEU A 149 16.13 -7.67 1.67
CA LEU A 149 17.22 -8.00 2.58
C LEU A 149 16.76 -8.18 4.03
N LEU A 150 15.86 -7.32 4.51
CA LEU A 150 15.52 -7.21 5.93
C LEU A 150 14.16 -7.83 6.29
N GLN A 151 13.23 -7.90 5.33
CA GLN A 151 11.89 -8.41 5.60
C GLN A 151 11.90 -9.93 5.80
N ILE A 152 11.39 -10.39 6.93
CA ILE A 152 11.23 -11.80 7.26
C ILE A 152 9.73 -12.08 7.46
N LYS A 153 9.28 -13.27 7.05
CA LYS A 153 7.87 -13.62 7.03
C LYS A 153 7.24 -13.60 8.43
N LYS A 154 7.92 -14.22 9.39
CA LYS A 154 7.44 -14.38 10.77
C LYS A 154 8.62 -14.31 11.74
N PRO A 155 8.41 -13.80 12.97
CA PRO A 155 9.45 -13.79 14.00
C PRO A 155 9.91 -15.21 14.37
N GLU A 156 9.02 -16.21 14.29
CA GLU A 156 9.34 -17.60 14.59
C GLU A 156 10.40 -18.19 13.64
N ASP A 157 10.51 -17.69 12.40
CA ASP A 157 11.56 -18.10 11.43
C ASP A 157 12.98 -17.72 11.90
N LEU A 158 13.08 -16.79 12.87
CA LEU A 158 14.33 -16.39 13.54
C LEU A 158 14.44 -16.94 14.97
N GLY A 159 13.54 -17.79 15.40
CA GLY A 159 13.46 -18.24 16.79
C GLY A 159 13.02 -17.13 17.77
N LEU A 160 12.40 -16.05 17.25
CA LEU A 160 11.85 -14.96 18.04
C LEU A 160 10.35 -15.15 18.25
N PHE A 161 9.84 -14.49 19.28
CA PHE A 161 8.40 -14.47 19.54
C PHE A 161 7.78 -13.14 19.06
N PRO A 162 6.50 -13.12 18.67
CA PRO A 162 5.79 -11.88 18.39
C PRO A 162 5.92 -10.90 19.54
N ASP A 163 6.01 -9.60 19.23
CA ASP A 163 6.28 -8.52 20.21
C ASP A 163 7.64 -8.63 20.94
N GLY A 164 8.54 -9.53 20.54
CA GLY A 164 9.85 -9.74 21.18
C GLY A 164 9.78 -10.34 22.59
N LEU A 165 8.65 -10.92 22.98
CA LEU A 165 8.40 -11.40 24.35
C LEU A 165 8.61 -12.90 24.45
N ASP A 166 9.70 -13.30 25.10
CA ASP A 166 10.00 -14.71 25.42
C ASP A 166 9.08 -15.19 26.56
N PRO A 167 8.21 -16.20 26.31
CA PRO A 167 7.31 -16.72 27.33
C PRO A 167 8.03 -17.30 28.56
N SER A 168 9.27 -17.74 28.39
CA SER A 168 10.07 -18.32 29.48
C SER A 168 10.62 -17.29 30.46
N LYS A 169 10.70 -16.02 30.05
CA LYS A 169 11.30 -14.93 30.84
C LYS A 169 10.29 -14.03 31.53
N THR A 170 9.01 -14.20 31.24
CA THR A 170 7.96 -13.36 31.81
C THR A 170 6.96 -14.25 32.56
N ASN A 171 6.70 -13.99 33.85
CA ASN A 171 5.63 -14.62 34.65
C ASN A 171 4.22 -14.41 34.07
N VAL A 172 4.12 -13.77 32.90
CA VAL A 172 2.92 -13.50 32.09
C VAL A 172 2.66 -14.63 31.09
N GLY A 173 3.44 -15.73 31.13
CA GLY A 173 3.38 -16.84 30.16
C GLY A 173 2.02 -17.54 30.09
N HIS A 174 1.32 -17.63 31.24
CA HIS A 174 -0.02 -18.22 31.27
C HIS A 174 -1.10 -17.34 30.65
N GLU A 175 -1.05 -16.02 30.84
CA GLU A 175 -2.03 -15.09 30.22
C GLU A 175 -1.87 -14.98 28.70
N LYS A 176 -0.65 -15.13 28.17
CA LYS A 176 -0.37 -14.94 26.73
C LYS A 176 -0.65 -16.18 25.88
N SER A 177 -0.44 -17.37 26.44
CA SER A 177 -0.89 -18.60 25.79
C SER A 177 -2.41 -18.59 25.64
N GLN A 178 -3.10 -18.14 26.69
CA GLN A 178 -4.56 -17.99 26.68
C GLN A 178 -5.02 -16.92 25.67
N LEU A 179 -4.37 -15.74 25.59
CA LEU A 179 -4.77 -14.68 24.65
C LEU A 179 -4.56 -15.07 23.18
N LYS A 180 -3.56 -15.88 22.86
CA LYS A 180 -3.34 -16.40 21.49
C LYS A 180 -4.31 -17.53 21.14
N ASP A 181 -4.73 -18.30 22.14
CA ASP A 181 -5.73 -19.35 22.01
C ASP A 181 -7.17 -18.81 22.09
N GLU A 182 -7.36 -17.64 22.73
CA GLU A 182 -8.65 -16.96 22.89
C GLU A 182 -8.98 -16.01 21.70
N GLU A 183 -8.04 -15.70 20.80
CA GLU A 183 -8.43 -15.00 19.56
C GLU A 183 -9.37 -15.90 18.78
N PRO A 184 -10.64 -15.55 18.65
CA PRO A 184 -11.57 -16.37 17.88
C PRO A 184 -11.08 -16.45 16.44
N LYS A 185 -10.68 -17.65 16.03
CA LYS A 185 -10.26 -17.93 14.63
C LYS A 185 -11.52 -17.89 13.77
N PHE A 186 -11.93 -16.71 13.36
CA PHE A 186 -13.04 -16.57 12.44
C PHE A 186 -12.65 -17.16 11.09
N SER A 187 -13.41 -18.13 10.63
CA SER A 187 -13.38 -18.56 9.25
C SER A 187 -13.92 -17.41 8.36
N ARG A 188 -13.56 -17.41 7.07
CA ARG A 188 -14.06 -16.42 6.11
C ARG A 188 -15.59 -16.35 6.13
N GLU A 189 -16.25 -17.50 6.23
CA GLU A 189 -17.72 -17.60 6.25
C GLU A 189 -18.33 -17.01 7.53
N GLU A 190 -17.70 -17.22 8.66
CA GLU A 190 -18.13 -16.67 9.94
C GLU A 190 -17.95 -15.13 9.97
N ALA A 191 -16.82 -14.62 9.47
CA ALA A 191 -16.59 -13.19 9.38
C ALA A 191 -17.66 -12.50 8.54
N LEU A 192 -18.03 -13.06 7.39
CA LEU A 192 -19.09 -12.54 6.51
C LEU A 192 -20.48 -12.55 7.14
N LYS A 193 -20.72 -13.38 8.16
CA LYS A 193 -21.99 -13.40 8.91
C LYS A 193 -22.08 -12.36 10.01
N THR A 194 -20.95 -11.72 10.38
CA THR A 194 -20.93 -10.72 11.47
C THR A 194 -21.46 -9.36 10.99
N LYS A 195 -22.30 -8.73 11.80
CA LYS A 195 -22.77 -7.36 11.56
C LYS A 195 -21.61 -6.35 11.54
N ALA A 196 -20.58 -6.57 12.38
CA ALA A 196 -19.39 -5.72 12.47
C ALA A 196 -18.65 -5.63 11.14
N PHE A 197 -18.50 -6.75 10.41
CA PHE A 197 -17.88 -6.78 9.09
C PHE A 197 -18.62 -5.85 8.11
N TRP A 198 -19.94 -5.95 8.01
CA TRP A 198 -20.73 -5.14 7.09
C TRP A 198 -20.78 -3.66 7.46
N VAL A 199 -20.79 -3.34 8.76
CA VAL A 199 -20.67 -1.94 9.23
C VAL A 199 -19.33 -1.34 8.85
N LEU A 200 -18.21 -2.08 9.00
CA LEU A 200 -16.89 -1.64 8.57
C LEU A 200 -16.82 -1.46 7.04
N CYS A 201 -17.40 -2.38 6.27
CA CYS A 201 -17.50 -2.25 4.82
C CYS A 201 -18.25 -0.98 4.42
N LEU A 202 -19.42 -0.75 5.03
CA LEU A 202 -20.23 0.45 4.75
C LEU A 202 -19.48 1.73 5.09
N TYR A 203 -18.83 1.77 6.27
CA TYR A 203 -18.00 2.90 6.68
C TYR A 203 -16.89 3.19 5.66
N THR A 204 -16.19 2.17 5.22
CA THR A 204 -15.09 2.29 4.26
C THR A 204 -15.58 2.81 2.91
N VAL A 205 -16.70 2.26 2.41
CA VAL A 205 -17.32 2.68 1.14
C VAL A 205 -17.81 4.13 1.18
N LEU A 206 -18.23 4.63 2.33
CA LEU A 206 -18.69 6.01 2.46
C LEU A 206 -17.54 7.01 2.61
N ILE A 207 -16.51 6.69 3.39
CA ILE A 207 -15.45 7.65 3.75
C ILE A 207 -14.35 7.75 2.69
N TYR A 208 -13.89 6.64 2.12
CA TYR A 208 -12.79 6.68 1.16
C TYR A 208 -13.07 7.49 -0.11
N PRO A 209 -14.26 7.46 -0.74
CA PRO A 209 -14.56 8.32 -1.88
C PRO A 209 -14.56 9.82 -1.54
N VAL A 210 -15.03 10.18 -0.33
CA VAL A 210 -14.98 11.58 0.13
C VAL A 210 -13.54 12.05 0.28
N GLN A 211 -12.70 11.26 0.93
CA GLN A 211 -11.27 11.56 1.09
C GLN A 211 -10.56 11.67 -0.26
N ALA A 212 -10.81 10.72 -1.18
CA ALA A 212 -10.23 10.75 -2.51
C ALA A 212 -10.67 11.97 -3.32
N GLY A 213 -11.98 12.33 -3.25
CA GLY A 213 -12.53 13.51 -3.90
C GLY A 213 -11.88 14.80 -3.42
N ILE A 214 -11.76 14.98 -2.12
CA ILE A 214 -11.09 16.14 -1.53
C ILE A 214 -9.63 16.20 -1.99
N SER A 215 -8.88 15.11 -1.89
CA SER A 215 -7.45 15.07 -2.24
C SER A 215 -7.19 15.39 -3.72
N LEU A 216 -8.07 14.94 -4.63
CA LEU A 216 -7.91 15.18 -6.07
C LEU A 216 -8.29 16.59 -6.51
N HIS A 217 -9.26 17.21 -5.86
CA HIS A 217 -9.82 18.50 -6.30
C HIS A 217 -9.33 19.70 -5.49
N GLN A 218 -8.74 19.48 -4.32
CA GLN A 218 -8.28 20.58 -3.44
C GLN A 218 -7.22 21.45 -4.09
N ALA A 219 -6.18 20.85 -4.68
CA ALA A 219 -5.07 21.62 -5.29
C ALA A 219 -5.52 22.41 -6.54
N PRO A 220 -6.23 21.84 -7.54
CA PRO A 220 -6.78 22.61 -8.65
C PRO A 220 -7.68 23.76 -8.20
N HIS A 221 -8.57 23.53 -7.23
CA HIS A 221 -9.47 24.58 -6.72
C HIS A 221 -8.75 25.76 -6.06
N LEU A 222 -7.60 25.51 -5.38
CA LEU A 222 -6.80 26.56 -4.77
C LEU A 222 -5.97 27.35 -5.81
N ILE A 223 -5.63 26.75 -6.96
CA ILE A 223 -4.87 27.42 -8.00
C ILE A 223 -5.76 28.28 -8.90
N GLU A 224 -7.03 27.90 -9.08
CA GLU A 224 -8.02 28.64 -9.89
C GLU A 224 -8.60 29.89 -9.19
N ARG A 225 -8.32 30.07 -7.89
CA ARG A 225 -8.69 31.27 -7.10
C ARG A 225 -7.55 32.25 -7.00
#